data_7018992e28d0cab84c43bc336ea06336
#
_entry.id   7018992e28d0cab84c43bc336ea06336
#
_cell.length_a   1.000
_cell.length_b   1.000
_cell.length_c   1.000
_cell.angle_alpha   90.00
_cell.angle_beta   90.00
_cell.angle_gamma   90.00
#
_symmetry.space_group_name_H-M   'P 1'
#
loop_
_entity.id
_entity.type
_entity.pdbx_description
1 polymer ?
#
loop_
_entity_poly.entity_id
_entity_poly.type
_entity_poly.pdbx_seq_one_letter_code
_entity_poly.pdbx_strand_id
1 'polypeptide(L)'
;GLTAELDRRGIQVELVADEWCNTLEDIQEFADRRAGHMVQIKTPDLGGINNTIEAVLYCKAHGIGAYQGGTCNETDRSAQVCVHCAMATQPVQILAKPGMGVDEGYMIVSNEMNRILALRQAKLR
;
A
#
# COMPACT_ATOMS: atom_id res chain seq x y z
N GLY A 1 12.74 -16.35 12.69
CA GLY A 1 12.77 -16.16 11.24
C GLY A 1 13.73 -15.03 10.85
N LEU A 2 13.86 -14.76 9.55
CA LEU A 2 14.81 -13.75 9.02
C LEU A 2 14.54 -12.35 9.58
N THR A 3 13.28 -11.93 9.68
CA THR A 3 12.88 -10.65 10.28
C THR A 3 13.45 -10.47 11.68
N ALA A 4 13.19 -11.42 12.57
CA ALA A 4 13.70 -11.38 13.94
C ALA A 4 15.25 -11.40 14.02
N GLU A 5 15.92 -11.99 13.04
CA GLU A 5 17.39 -12.01 13.01
C GLU A 5 17.96 -10.65 12.56
N LEU A 6 17.31 -9.98 11.62
CA LEU A 6 17.68 -8.62 11.22
C LEU A 6 17.51 -7.65 12.39
N ASP A 7 16.38 -7.74 13.08
CA ASP A 7 16.08 -6.91 14.26
C ASP A 7 17.12 -7.14 15.37
N ARG A 8 17.41 -8.42 15.68
CA ARG A 8 18.41 -8.78 16.70
C ARG A 8 19.81 -8.26 16.39
N ARG A 9 20.17 -8.19 15.10
CA ARG A 9 21.47 -7.65 14.66
C ARG A 9 21.50 -6.13 14.50
N GLY A 10 20.36 -5.47 14.63
CA GLY A 10 20.23 -4.03 14.38
C GLY A 10 20.50 -3.63 12.93
N ILE A 11 20.24 -4.54 11.97
CA ILE A 11 20.44 -4.28 10.56
C ILE A 11 19.27 -3.45 10.05
N GLN A 12 19.55 -2.26 9.55
CA GLN A 12 18.55 -1.28 9.08
C GLN A 12 18.07 -1.62 7.66
N VAL A 13 17.41 -2.78 7.52
CA VAL A 13 16.80 -3.26 6.27
C VAL A 13 15.41 -3.77 6.59
N GLU A 14 14.42 -3.32 5.81
CA GLU A 14 13.06 -3.80 5.92
C GLU A 14 12.77 -4.90 4.90
N LEU A 15 12.17 -5.98 5.35
CA LEU A 15 11.64 -7.04 4.49
C LEU A 15 10.20 -6.73 4.14
N VAL A 16 9.90 -6.69 2.85
CA VAL A 16 8.55 -6.47 2.32
C VAL A 16 8.01 -7.79 1.79
N ALA A 17 6.87 -8.25 2.32
CA ALA A 17 6.15 -9.37 1.76
C ALA A 17 5.38 -8.91 0.52
N ASP A 18 5.51 -9.63 -0.59
CA ASP A 18 4.94 -9.26 -1.89
C ASP A 18 4.10 -10.42 -2.48
N GLU A 19 4.69 -11.34 -3.23
CA GLU A 19 3.98 -12.31 -4.05
C GLU A 19 3.14 -13.34 -3.26
N TRP A 20 3.40 -13.53 -1.98
CA TRP A 20 2.67 -14.45 -1.10
C TRP A 20 1.61 -13.76 -0.24
N CYS A 21 1.29 -12.48 -0.54
CA CYS A 21 0.31 -11.67 0.16
C CYS A 21 -0.73 -11.11 -0.82
N ASN A 22 -1.42 -11.97 -1.54
CA ASN A 22 -2.35 -11.57 -2.60
C ASN A 22 -3.82 -11.58 -2.15
N THR A 23 -4.12 -12.10 -0.96
CA THR A 23 -5.45 -12.05 -0.36
C THR A 23 -5.43 -11.30 0.97
N LEU A 24 -6.61 -10.90 1.45
CA LEU A 24 -6.71 -10.25 2.77
C LEU A 24 -6.27 -11.20 3.88
N GLU A 25 -6.61 -12.47 3.77
CA GLU A 25 -6.25 -13.52 4.72
C GLU A 25 -4.74 -13.74 4.78
N ASP A 26 -4.06 -13.75 3.63
CA ASP A 26 -2.60 -13.85 3.57
C ASP A 26 -1.94 -12.67 4.30
N ILE A 27 -2.42 -11.44 4.03
CA ILE A 27 -1.91 -10.23 4.66
C ILE A 27 -2.09 -10.29 6.17
N GLN A 28 -3.25 -10.72 6.65
CA GLN A 28 -3.52 -10.89 8.07
C GLN A 28 -2.57 -11.92 8.69
N GLU A 29 -2.37 -13.08 8.05
CA GLU A 29 -1.46 -14.10 8.53
C GLU A 29 0.00 -13.60 8.61
N PHE A 30 0.46 -12.86 7.60
CA PHE A 30 1.81 -12.25 7.63
C PHE A 30 1.96 -11.22 8.75
N ALA A 31 0.95 -10.40 8.96
CA ALA A 31 0.94 -9.41 10.02
C ALA A 31 0.96 -10.07 11.41
N ASP A 32 0.11 -11.06 11.64
CA ASP A 32 0.00 -11.80 12.91
C ASP A 32 1.31 -12.51 13.27
N ARG A 33 1.95 -13.11 12.27
CA ARG A 33 3.23 -13.82 12.45
C ARG A 33 4.45 -12.92 12.45
N ARG A 34 4.28 -11.63 12.17
CA ARG A 34 5.40 -10.70 11.95
C ARG A 34 6.44 -11.28 11.00
N ALA A 35 5.96 -11.82 9.87
CA ALA A 35 6.80 -12.51 8.90
C ALA A 35 7.64 -11.57 8.05
N GLY A 36 7.35 -10.27 8.05
CA GLY A 36 8.10 -9.18 7.44
C GLY A 36 7.94 -7.90 8.25
N HIS A 37 8.62 -6.84 7.82
CA HIS A 37 8.45 -5.49 8.38
C HIS A 37 7.31 -4.74 7.70
N MET A 38 7.09 -5.04 6.43
CA MET A 38 6.05 -4.44 5.58
C MET A 38 5.35 -5.50 4.73
N VAL A 39 4.16 -5.17 4.30
CA VAL A 39 3.39 -5.95 3.31
C VAL A 39 3.03 -5.05 2.15
N GLN A 40 3.27 -5.52 0.93
CA GLN A 40 2.78 -4.88 -0.28
C GLN A 40 1.30 -5.24 -0.49
N ILE A 41 0.46 -4.21 -0.54
CA ILE A 41 -0.98 -4.34 -0.71
C ILE A 41 -1.30 -3.97 -2.16
N LYS A 42 -1.60 -5.00 -2.95
CA LYS A 42 -1.92 -4.86 -4.38
C LYS A 42 -3.41 -4.64 -4.55
N THR A 43 -3.83 -3.39 -4.68
CA THR A 43 -5.24 -3.00 -4.75
C THR A 43 -6.08 -3.85 -5.73
N PRO A 44 -5.60 -4.19 -6.96
CA PRO A 44 -6.39 -5.02 -7.88
C PRO A 44 -6.58 -6.47 -7.45
N ASP A 45 -5.66 -7.03 -6.66
CA ASP A 45 -5.64 -8.47 -6.35
C ASP A 45 -6.58 -8.82 -5.18
N LEU A 46 -6.87 -7.86 -4.31
CA LEU A 46 -7.64 -8.09 -3.09
C LEU A 46 -9.16 -8.24 -3.28
N GLY A 47 -9.63 -8.20 -4.52
CA GLY A 47 -11.03 -8.43 -4.87
C GLY A 47 -11.97 -7.24 -4.61
N GLY A 48 -11.52 -6.18 -3.94
CA GLY A 48 -12.35 -5.00 -3.71
C GLY A 48 -11.70 -3.93 -2.86
N ILE A 49 -12.26 -2.72 -2.93
CA ILE A 49 -11.79 -1.56 -2.17
C ILE A 49 -11.87 -1.81 -0.66
N ASN A 50 -12.91 -2.48 -0.19
CA ASN A 50 -13.08 -2.80 1.22
C ASN A 50 -11.91 -3.62 1.76
N ASN A 51 -11.49 -4.65 1.03
CA ASN A 51 -10.36 -5.49 1.42
C ASN A 51 -9.05 -4.71 1.39
N THR A 52 -8.87 -3.81 0.43
CA THR A 52 -7.69 -2.92 0.38
C THR A 52 -7.61 -2.02 1.60
N ILE A 53 -8.71 -1.41 1.98
CA ILE A 53 -8.81 -0.56 3.18
C ILE A 53 -8.54 -1.39 4.43
N GLU A 54 -9.20 -2.54 4.56
CA GLU A 54 -9.03 -3.44 5.71
C GLU A 54 -7.58 -3.91 5.85
N ALA A 55 -6.93 -4.28 4.75
CA ALA A 55 -5.53 -4.70 4.74
C ALA A 55 -4.59 -3.62 5.30
N VAL A 56 -4.75 -2.36 4.86
CA VAL A 56 -3.94 -1.24 5.38
C VAL A 56 -4.19 -1.03 6.86
N LEU A 57 -5.46 -1.00 7.29
CA LEU A 57 -5.82 -0.77 8.68
C LEU A 57 -5.35 -1.92 9.58
N TYR A 58 -5.45 -3.15 9.10
CA TYR A 58 -4.98 -4.34 9.82
C TYR A 58 -3.46 -4.30 10.04
N CYS A 59 -2.69 -4.03 9.00
CA CYS A 59 -1.23 -3.86 9.12
C CYS A 59 -0.88 -2.79 10.15
N LYS A 60 -1.54 -1.63 10.08
CA LYS A 60 -1.32 -0.53 11.05
C LYS A 60 -1.62 -0.94 12.48
N ALA A 61 -2.72 -1.66 12.71
CA ALA A 61 -3.10 -2.12 14.05
C ALA A 61 -2.09 -3.11 14.64
N HIS A 62 -1.38 -3.86 13.78
CA HIS A 62 -0.36 -4.84 14.19
C HIS A 62 1.08 -4.33 14.15
N GLY A 63 1.27 -3.04 13.85
CA GLY A 63 2.60 -2.43 13.78
C GLY A 63 3.43 -2.91 12.58
N ILE A 64 2.77 -3.34 11.51
CA ILE A 64 3.37 -3.74 10.23
C ILE A 64 3.20 -2.60 9.23
N GLY A 65 4.25 -2.29 8.47
CA GLY A 65 4.20 -1.28 7.43
C GLY A 65 3.27 -1.70 6.30
N ALA A 66 2.32 -0.84 5.95
CA ALA A 66 1.48 -1.04 4.77
C ALA A 66 2.12 -0.30 3.59
N TYR A 67 2.51 -1.05 2.55
CA TYR A 67 3.00 -0.53 1.29
C TYR A 67 1.91 -0.70 0.22
N GLN A 68 1.16 0.35 -0.05
CA GLN A 68 0.11 0.27 -1.04
C GLN A 68 0.70 0.33 -2.45
N GLY A 69 0.85 -0.84 -3.03
CA GLY A 69 1.43 -1.07 -4.34
C GLY A 69 0.37 -1.24 -5.43
N GLY A 70 0.72 -2.01 -6.44
CA GLY A 70 -0.13 -2.34 -7.56
C GLY A 70 0.43 -3.52 -8.35
N THR A 71 -0.21 -3.84 -9.47
CA THR A 71 0.18 -4.88 -10.40
C THR A 71 0.68 -4.28 -11.72
N CYS A 72 1.29 -5.10 -12.57
CA CYS A 72 1.72 -4.67 -13.90
C CYS A 72 0.55 -4.36 -14.88
N ASN A 73 -0.69 -4.63 -14.48
CA ASN A 73 -1.91 -4.38 -15.27
C ASN A 73 -2.66 -3.11 -14.83
N GLU A 74 -1.98 -2.17 -14.23
CA GLU A 74 -2.58 -0.93 -13.75
C GLU A 74 -2.97 0.00 -14.90
N THR A 75 -4.03 0.79 -14.64
CA THR A 75 -4.49 1.87 -15.50
C THR A 75 -4.47 3.19 -14.72
N ASP A 76 -4.68 4.31 -15.43
CA ASP A 76 -4.88 5.61 -14.79
C ASP A 76 -6.02 5.58 -13.76
N ARG A 77 -7.09 4.87 -14.09
CA ARG A 77 -8.28 4.76 -13.24
C ARG A 77 -8.01 3.94 -11.97
N SER A 78 -7.33 2.80 -12.07
CA SER A 78 -6.95 2.01 -10.91
C SER A 78 -5.96 2.76 -10.01
N ALA A 79 -5.03 3.51 -10.62
CA ALA A 79 -4.12 4.38 -9.89
C ALA A 79 -4.84 5.46 -9.08
N GLN A 80 -5.86 6.11 -9.66
CA GLN A 80 -6.70 7.08 -8.96
C GLN A 80 -7.43 6.46 -7.77
N VAL A 81 -8.04 5.29 -7.94
CA VAL A 81 -8.72 4.57 -6.85
C VAL A 81 -7.73 4.22 -5.74
N CYS A 82 -6.54 3.76 -6.10
CA CYS A 82 -5.48 3.47 -5.14
C CYS A 82 -5.10 4.71 -4.32
N VAL A 83 -4.98 5.89 -4.96
CA VAL A 83 -4.73 7.16 -4.26
C VAL A 83 -5.85 7.48 -3.27
N HIS A 84 -7.11 7.27 -3.63
CA HIS A 84 -8.24 7.51 -2.71
C HIS A 84 -8.15 6.63 -1.46
N CYS A 85 -7.89 5.34 -1.64
CA CYS A 85 -7.68 4.41 -0.53
C CYS A 85 -6.50 4.84 0.34
N ALA A 86 -5.36 5.18 -0.29
CA ALA A 86 -4.16 5.59 0.43
C ALA A 86 -4.36 6.89 1.22
N MET A 87 -5.02 7.89 0.66
CA MET A 87 -5.30 9.14 1.37
C MET A 87 -6.26 8.95 2.54
N ALA A 88 -7.19 7.98 2.45
CA ALA A 88 -8.11 7.66 3.53
C ALA A 88 -7.46 6.85 4.65
N THR A 89 -6.60 5.90 4.31
CA THR A 89 -6.02 4.93 5.26
C THR A 89 -4.61 5.27 5.74
N GLN A 90 -3.91 6.10 4.96
CA GLN A 90 -2.54 6.55 5.24
C GLN A 90 -1.55 5.38 5.47
N PRO A 91 -1.28 4.57 4.43
CA PRO A 91 -0.21 3.58 4.47
C PRO A 91 1.15 4.27 4.62
N VAL A 92 2.20 3.50 4.91
CA VAL A 92 3.58 4.03 5.03
C VAL A 92 4.04 4.65 3.71
N GLN A 93 3.70 4.02 2.60
CA GLN A 93 4.00 4.51 1.26
C GLN A 93 2.99 4.03 0.21
N ILE A 94 2.96 4.74 -0.91
CA ILE A 94 2.20 4.39 -2.11
C ILE A 94 3.17 4.30 -3.30
N LEU A 95 3.02 3.27 -4.12
CA LEU A 95 3.83 3.06 -5.31
C LEU A 95 3.32 3.92 -6.48
N ALA A 96 4.23 4.56 -7.20
CA ALA A 96 4.00 4.97 -8.58
C ALA A 96 3.83 3.69 -9.40
N LYS A 97 2.75 3.54 -10.12
CA LYS A 97 2.21 2.27 -10.60
C LYS A 97 3.14 1.47 -11.50
N PRO A 98 3.39 0.17 -11.23
CA PRO A 98 4.13 -0.70 -12.14
C PRO A 98 3.36 -0.89 -13.46
N GLY A 99 4.07 -1.19 -14.55
CA GLY A 99 3.49 -1.32 -15.89
C GLY A 99 3.26 0.01 -16.61
N MET A 100 3.50 1.14 -15.95
CA MET A 100 3.58 2.49 -16.53
C MET A 100 5.03 2.97 -16.52
N GLY A 101 5.35 3.97 -17.32
CA GLY A 101 6.59 4.72 -17.14
C GLY A 101 6.65 5.34 -15.73
N VAL A 102 7.84 5.43 -15.16
CA VAL A 102 8.00 5.98 -13.80
C VAL A 102 7.44 7.39 -13.70
N ASP A 103 7.76 8.25 -14.66
CA ASP A 103 7.27 9.63 -14.69
C ASP A 103 5.75 9.69 -14.86
N GLU A 104 5.18 8.84 -15.72
CA GLU A 104 3.75 8.75 -15.96
C GLU A 104 3.01 8.30 -14.70
N GLY A 105 3.46 7.22 -14.07
CA GLY A 105 2.87 6.72 -12.83
C GLY A 105 2.96 7.73 -11.69
N TYR A 106 4.09 8.40 -11.54
CA TYR A 106 4.28 9.46 -10.56
C TYR A 106 3.36 10.66 -10.81
N MET A 107 3.23 11.11 -12.05
CA MET A 107 2.34 12.23 -12.40
C MET A 107 0.87 11.90 -12.11
N ILE A 108 0.41 10.70 -12.48
CA ILE A 108 -0.98 10.28 -12.24
C ILE A 108 -1.28 10.29 -10.74
N VAL A 109 -0.43 9.66 -9.95
CA VAL A 109 -0.60 9.57 -8.49
C VAL A 109 -0.56 10.96 -7.85
N SER A 110 0.45 11.79 -8.16
CA SER A 110 0.62 13.11 -7.58
C SER A 110 -0.50 14.08 -7.97
N ASN A 111 -0.93 14.05 -9.24
CA ASN A 111 -2.01 14.90 -9.71
C ASN A 111 -3.34 14.55 -9.03
N GLU A 112 -3.62 13.27 -8.85
CA GLU A 112 -4.84 12.84 -8.17
C GLU A 112 -4.82 13.21 -6.67
N MET A 113 -3.69 13.05 -5.99
CA MET A 113 -3.52 13.52 -4.61
C MET A 113 -3.81 15.02 -4.50
N ASN A 114 -3.20 15.83 -5.37
CA ASN A 114 -3.39 17.27 -5.40
C ASN A 114 -4.85 17.66 -5.69
N ARG A 115 -5.51 16.94 -6.61
CA ARG A 115 -6.93 17.16 -6.92
C ARG A 115 -7.82 16.93 -5.69
N ILE A 116 -7.60 15.84 -4.95
CA ILE A 116 -8.36 15.52 -3.73
C ILE A 116 -8.13 16.58 -2.65
N LEU A 117 -6.88 17.01 -2.46
CA LEU A 117 -6.54 18.04 -1.48
C LEU A 117 -7.22 19.38 -1.82
N ALA A 118 -7.24 19.78 -3.09
CA ALA A 118 -7.91 21.00 -3.55
C ALA A 118 -9.43 20.92 -3.32
N LEU A 119 -10.07 19.77 -3.62
CA LEU A 119 -11.49 19.55 -3.36
C LEU A 119 -11.83 19.63 -1.85
N ARG A 120 -10.97 19.05 -1.01
CA ARG A 120 -11.14 19.13 0.45
C ARG A 120 -11.06 20.58 0.94
N GLN A 121 -10.08 21.35 0.46
CA GLN A 121 -9.95 22.76 0.81
C GLN A 121 -11.16 23.59 0.37
N ALA A 122 -11.70 23.31 -0.82
CA ALA A 122 -12.88 24.02 -1.32
C ALA A 122 -14.15 23.73 -0.51
N LYS A 123 -14.26 22.53 0.10
CA LYS A 123 -15.40 22.18 0.97
C LYS A 123 -15.31 22.76 2.38
N LEU A 124 -14.15 23.23 2.79
CA LEU A 124 -13.92 23.82 4.11
C LEU A 124 -14.11 25.35 4.13
N ARG A 125 -14.37 25.94 2.97
CA ARG A 125 -14.73 27.35 2.78
C ARG A 125 -16.23 27.53 2.67
#